data_054f92b4c5b309b04973242652d10601
#
_entry.id   054f92b4c5b309b04973242652d10601
#
_cell.length_a   1.000
_cell.length_b   1.000
_cell.length_c   1.000
_cell.angle_alpha   90.00
_cell.angle_beta   90.00
_cell.angle_gamma   90.00
#
_symmetry.space_group_name_H-M   'P 1'
#
loop_
_entity.id
_entity.type
_entity.pdbx_description
1 polymer ?
#
loop_
_entity_poly.entity_id
_entity_poly.type
_entity_poly.pdbx_seq_one_letter_code
_entity_poly.pdbx_strand_id
1 'polypeptide(L)'
;MNCRIVFYSAKKTSYCEKALRKSLSGLGLNVKTAAYAVNGEGLGEQLVEAFSDCDIVFTVGGLSFDDRRSIKTVMSNAVRDIETDICRKLKNNGGEDGYILRAGNQILVILPDDPEQLDEILHGCAADYLSAYVKSA
;
A
#
# COMPACT_ATOMS: atom_id res chain seq x y z
N MET A 1 -1.52 -14.91 -6.78
CA MET A 1 -2.54 -13.90 -6.40
C MET A 1 -2.20 -12.57 -7.04
N ASN A 2 -3.18 -11.91 -7.61
CA ASN A 2 -2.99 -10.62 -8.27
C ASN A 2 -3.16 -9.46 -7.28
N CYS A 3 -2.37 -8.41 -7.46
CA CYS A 3 -2.47 -7.17 -6.70
C CYS A 3 -2.32 -5.97 -7.63
N ARG A 4 -2.61 -4.79 -7.11
CA ARG A 4 -2.42 -3.52 -7.83
C ARG A 4 -1.61 -2.56 -6.97
N ILE A 5 -0.94 -1.63 -7.65
CA ILE A 5 -0.19 -0.55 -7.01
C ILE A 5 -0.84 0.79 -7.39
N VAL A 6 -0.99 1.68 -6.41
CA VAL A 6 -1.41 3.06 -6.64
C VAL A 6 -0.33 3.98 -6.08
N PHE A 7 0.28 4.78 -6.94
CA PHE A 7 1.23 5.80 -6.53
C PHE A 7 0.48 7.10 -6.23
N TYR A 8 0.68 7.63 -5.03
CA TYR A 8 0.01 8.86 -4.59
C TYR A 8 1.04 9.96 -4.35
N SER A 9 1.14 10.90 -5.31
CA SER A 9 2.12 11.99 -5.29
C SER A 9 3.52 11.48 -4.96
N ALA A 10 3.86 10.31 -5.46
CA ALA A 10 5.10 9.61 -5.13
C ALA A 10 6.28 10.11 -5.94
N LYS A 11 7.45 10.04 -5.33
CA LYS A 11 8.73 10.26 -5.98
C LYS A 11 9.34 8.91 -6.35
N LYS A 12 10.29 8.91 -7.30
CA LYS A 12 11.05 7.70 -7.69
C LYS A 12 10.14 6.52 -8.08
N THR A 13 9.02 6.81 -8.76
CA THR A 13 8.00 5.80 -9.06
C THR A 13 8.54 4.60 -9.82
N SER A 14 9.43 4.80 -10.81
CA SER A 14 10.03 3.71 -11.59
C SER A 14 10.84 2.77 -10.71
N TYR A 15 11.64 3.31 -9.80
CA TYR A 15 12.46 2.52 -8.89
C TYR A 15 11.61 1.79 -7.86
N CYS A 16 10.59 2.47 -7.34
CA CYS A 16 9.64 1.86 -6.39
C CYS A 16 8.85 0.73 -7.03
N GLU A 17 8.35 0.93 -8.25
CA GLU A 17 7.62 -0.11 -8.97
C GLU A 17 8.49 -1.34 -9.20
N LYS A 18 9.73 -1.14 -9.64
CA LYS A 18 10.67 -2.24 -9.87
C LYS A 18 10.96 -3.02 -8.57
N ALA A 19 11.23 -2.31 -7.48
CA ALA A 19 11.47 -2.92 -6.18
C ALA A 19 10.25 -3.68 -5.68
N LEU A 20 9.06 -3.11 -5.82
CA LEU A 20 7.81 -3.75 -5.44
C LEU A 20 7.54 -5.02 -6.23
N ARG A 21 7.63 -4.97 -7.54
CA ARG A 21 7.38 -6.14 -8.38
C ARG A 21 8.28 -7.31 -8.00
N LYS A 22 9.55 -7.01 -7.73
CA LYS A 22 10.53 -8.03 -7.31
C LYS A 22 10.18 -8.62 -5.94
N SER A 23 9.94 -7.77 -4.95
CA SER A 23 9.63 -8.22 -3.59
C SER A 23 8.30 -8.96 -3.51
N LEU A 24 7.28 -8.48 -4.19
CA LEU A 24 5.96 -9.09 -4.19
C LEU A 24 5.93 -10.42 -4.94
N SER A 25 6.72 -10.55 -6.00
CA SER A 25 6.89 -11.82 -6.71
C SER A 25 7.42 -12.90 -5.77
N GLY A 26 8.38 -12.57 -4.91
CA GLY A 26 8.90 -13.48 -3.90
C GLY A 26 7.88 -13.89 -2.85
N LEU A 27 6.83 -13.10 -2.66
CA LEU A 27 5.73 -13.39 -1.72
C LEU A 27 4.54 -14.10 -2.39
N GLY A 28 4.61 -14.37 -3.68
CA GLY A 28 3.52 -15.00 -4.43
C GLY A 28 2.48 -14.01 -4.94
N LEU A 29 2.82 -12.72 -5.01
CA LEU A 29 1.94 -11.66 -5.49
C LEU A 29 2.38 -11.15 -6.85
N ASN A 30 1.46 -11.09 -7.80
CA ASN A 30 1.70 -10.57 -9.14
C ASN A 30 1.06 -9.20 -9.30
N VAL A 31 1.85 -8.19 -9.63
CA VAL A 31 1.34 -6.83 -9.88
C VAL A 31 0.65 -6.80 -11.24
N LYS A 32 -0.67 -6.61 -11.21
CA LYS A 32 -1.49 -6.57 -12.43
C LYS A 32 -1.34 -5.24 -13.16
N THR A 33 -1.52 -4.14 -12.43
CA THR A 33 -1.35 -2.79 -12.98
C THR A 33 -0.84 -1.83 -11.90
N ALA A 34 -0.28 -0.71 -12.36
CA ALA A 34 0.08 0.42 -11.51
C ALA A 34 -0.70 1.64 -11.98
N ALA A 35 -1.24 2.41 -11.05
CA ALA A 35 -1.97 3.64 -11.32
C ALA A 35 -1.35 4.80 -10.55
N TYR A 36 -1.71 6.02 -10.91
CA TYR A 36 -1.13 7.23 -10.33
C TYR A 36 -2.24 8.18 -9.91
N ALA A 37 -2.09 8.80 -8.74
CA ALA A 37 -2.99 9.82 -8.24
C ALA A 37 -2.19 11.01 -7.70
N VAL A 38 -2.69 12.22 -7.89
CA VAL A 38 -2.01 13.46 -7.46
C VAL A 38 -2.77 14.19 -6.36
N ASN A 39 -3.98 13.76 -6.06
CA ASN A 39 -4.81 14.34 -4.99
C ASN A 39 -5.65 13.26 -4.31
N GLY A 40 -6.29 13.63 -3.19
CA GLY A 40 -7.07 12.67 -2.40
C GLY A 40 -8.29 12.10 -3.11
N GLU A 41 -8.96 12.91 -3.95
CA GLU A 41 -10.09 12.45 -4.75
C GLU A 41 -9.65 11.41 -5.77
N GLY A 42 -8.57 11.68 -6.50
CA GLY A 42 -7.98 10.74 -7.44
C GLY A 42 -7.52 9.45 -6.78
N LEU A 43 -6.93 9.55 -5.59
CA LEU A 43 -6.54 8.37 -4.82
C LEU A 43 -7.76 7.50 -4.48
N GLY A 44 -8.85 8.12 -4.01
CA GLY A 44 -10.08 7.40 -3.70
C GLY A 44 -10.65 6.66 -4.91
N GLU A 45 -10.70 7.31 -6.07
CA GLU A 45 -11.16 6.72 -7.32
C GLU A 45 -10.30 5.52 -7.72
N GLN A 46 -8.98 5.66 -7.66
CA GLN A 46 -8.06 4.57 -8.00
C GLN A 46 -8.16 3.39 -7.03
N LEU A 47 -8.40 3.65 -5.76
CA LEU A 47 -8.58 2.57 -4.78
C LEU A 47 -9.87 1.80 -5.01
N VAL A 48 -10.97 2.48 -5.32
CA VAL A 48 -12.24 1.83 -5.66
C VAL A 48 -12.06 0.93 -6.88
N GLU A 49 -11.40 1.43 -7.91
CA GLU A 49 -11.13 0.64 -9.12
C GLU A 49 -10.22 -0.55 -8.82
N ALA A 50 -9.15 -0.35 -8.05
CA ALA A 50 -8.22 -1.41 -7.71
C ALA A 50 -8.89 -2.54 -6.90
N PHE A 51 -9.69 -2.19 -5.90
CA PHE A 51 -10.40 -3.17 -5.09
C PHE A 51 -11.58 -3.84 -5.79
N SER A 52 -11.95 -3.37 -6.98
CA SER A 52 -13.00 -4.03 -7.76
C SER A 52 -12.56 -5.38 -8.32
N ASP A 53 -11.26 -5.61 -8.48
CA ASP A 53 -10.74 -6.86 -9.06
C ASP A 53 -9.56 -7.47 -8.30
N CYS A 54 -9.07 -6.81 -7.26
CA CYS A 54 -7.98 -7.32 -6.41
C CYS A 54 -8.35 -7.17 -4.95
N ASP A 55 -8.00 -8.16 -4.13
CA ASP A 55 -8.24 -8.10 -2.69
C ASP A 55 -7.12 -7.42 -1.92
N ILE A 56 -5.96 -7.26 -2.55
CA ILE A 56 -4.81 -6.58 -1.94
C ILE A 56 -4.29 -5.48 -2.86
N VAL A 57 -4.15 -4.28 -2.29
CA VAL A 57 -3.69 -3.09 -3.00
C VAL A 57 -2.56 -2.44 -2.20
N PHE A 58 -1.51 -2.03 -2.89
CA PHE A 58 -0.38 -1.32 -2.31
C PHE A 58 -0.42 0.14 -2.74
N THR A 59 -0.34 1.05 -1.78
CA THR A 59 -0.17 2.48 -2.08
C THR A 59 1.25 2.90 -1.73
N VAL A 60 1.83 3.77 -2.56
CA VAL A 60 3.19 4.27 -2.39
C VAL A 60 3.15 5.79 -2.42
N GLY A 61 3.68 6.44 -1.38
CA GLY A 61 3.74 7.88 -1.26
C GLY A 61 2.68 8.47 -0.33
N GLY A 62 2.70 9.77 -0.17
CA GLY A 62 1.73 10.51 0.65
C GLY A 62 1.98 10.49 2.15
N LEU A 63 2.96 9.71 2.64
CA LEU A 63 3.27 9.60 4.07
C LEU A 63 4.00 10.82 4.63
N SER A 64 4.72 11.54 3.78
CA SER A 64 5.52 12.71 4.20
C SER A 64 4.71 14.01 4.29
N PHE A 65 3.46 14.02 3.86
CA PHE A 65 2.60 15.21 3.98
C PHE A 65 2.06 15.33 5.40
N ASP A 66 2.07 16.56 5.95
CA ASP A 66 1.55 16.87 7.29
C ASP A 66 0.15 17.48 7.26
N ASP A 67 -0.38 17.78 6.08
CA ASP A 67 -1.66 18.43 5.89
C ASP A 67 -2.72 17.48 5.35
N ARG A 68 -3.84 18.04 4.84
CA ARG A 68 -4.95 17.27 4.28
C ARG A 68 -4.58 16.36 3.11
N ARG A 69 -3.39 16.56 2.51
CA ARG A 69 -2.88 15.70 1.44
C ARG A 69 -2.28 14.41 1.97
N SER A 70 -2.01 14.33 3.29
CA SER A 70 -1.47 13.13 3.91
C SER A 70 -2.36 11.93 3.59
N ILE A 71 -1.74 10.82 3.19
CA ILE A 71 -2.49 9.59 2.94
C ILE A 71 -3.24 9.13 4.19
N LYS A 72 -2.70 9.38 5.37
CA LYS A 72 -3.38 9.07 6.64
C LYS A 72 -4.68 9.84 6.78
N THR A 73 -4.68 11.13 6.45
CA THR A 73 -5.87 11.98 6.49
C THR A 73 -6.89 11.54 5.44
N VAL A 74 -6.43 11.30 4.21
CA VAL A 74 -7.31 10.84 3.12
C VAL A 74 -7.96 9.51 3.48
N MET A 75 -7.18 8.56 4.00
CA MET A 75 -7.70 7.24 4.39
C MET A 75 -8.63 7.32 5.59
N SER A 76 -8.34 8.16 6.58
CA SER A 76 -9.22 8.36 7.73
C SER A 76 -10.60 8.86 7.29
N ASN A 77 -10.64 9.76 6.31
CA ASN A 77 -11.90 10.27 5.78
C ASN A 77 -12.65 9.22 4.95
N ALA A 78 -11.91 8.40 4.19
CA ALA A 78 -12.51 7.39 3.33
C ALA A 78 -13.02 6.17 4.11
N VAL A 79 -12.34 5.78 5.19
CA VAL A 79 -12.66 4.55 5.93
C VAL A 79 -13.43 4.76 7.23
N ARG A 80 -13.79 6.01 7.58
CA ARG A 80 -14.49 6.24 8.85
C ARG A 80 -15.87 5.56 8.92
N ASP A 81 -16.46 5.23 7.78
CA ASP A 81 -17.72 4.50 7.69
C ASP A 81 -17.50 3.00 7.44
N ILE A 82 -16.25 2.56 7.38
CA ILE A 82 -15.88 1.16 7.13
C ILE A 82 -15.18 0.63 8.38
N GLU A 83 -15.70 -0.43 8.97
CA GLU A 83 -15.00 -1.11 10.07
C GLU A 83 -13.72 -1.75 9.55
N THR A 84 -12.61 -1.32 10.12
CA THR A 84 -11.30 -1.88 9.83
C THR A 84 -10.98 -2.92 10.90
N ASP A 85 -10.87 -4.19 10.51
CA ASP A 85 -10.60 -5.30 11.43
C ASP A 85 -9.20 -5.23 12.02
N ILE A 86 -8.22 -4.82 11.20
CA ILE A 86 -6.81 -4.73 11.58
C ILE A 86 -6.21 -3.45 11.02
N CYS A 87 -5.47 -2.76 11.89
CA CYS A 87 -4.62 -1.65 11.50
C CYS A 87 -3.25 -1.87 12.15
N ARG A 88 -2.22 -2.13 11.35
CA ARG A 88 -0.85 -2.36 11.84
C ARG A 88 0.09 -1.31 11.29
N LYS A 89 0.92 -0.78 12.17
CA LYS A 89 2.03 0.09 11.77
C LYS A 89 3.20 -0.78 11.29
N LEU A 90 3.75 -0.44 10.13
CA LEU A 90 4.95 -1.06 9.58
C LEU A 90 6.13 -0.14 9.88
N LYS A 91 6.91 -0.49 10.87
CA LYS A 91 8.02 0.34 11.33
C LYS A 91 9.07 0.54 10.25
N ASN A 92 9.43 1.79 10.01
CA ASN A 92 10.46 2.18 9.05
C ASN A 92 11.54 2.99 9.76
N ASN A 93 12.71 2.40 9.92
CA ASN A 93 13.84 3.05 10.60
C ASN A 93 14.45 4.20 9.78
N GLY A 94 14.22 4.23 8.47
CA GLY A 94 14.77 5.24 7.57
C GLY A 94 13.86 6.42 7.28
N GLY A 95 12.63 6.43 7.77
CA GLY A 95 11.66 7.48 7.46
C GLY A 95 10.30 7.23 8.07
N GLU A 96 9.26 7.67 7.37
CA GLU A 96 7.87 7.51 7.82
C GLU A 96 7.42 6.05 7.80
N ASP A 97 6.69 5.65 8.84
CA ASP A 97 6.16 4.29 8.94
C ASP A 97 5.09 4.03 7.89
N GLY A 98 5.03 2.80 7.41
CA GLY A 98 3.92 2.32 6.60
C GLY A 98 2.80 1.75 7.46
N TYR A 99 1.75 1.24 6.81
CA TYR A 99 0.59 0.67 7.50
C TYR A 99 0.00 -0.49 6.72
N ILE A 100 -0.57 -1.46 7.42
CA ILE A 100 -1.46 -2.47 6.85
C ILE A 100 -2.85 -2.25 7.44
N LEU A 101 -3.83 -2.04 6.58
CA LEU A 101 -5.24 -1.94 6.95
C LEU A 101 -5.99 -3.12 6.35
N ARG A 102 -6.79 -3.78 7.14
CA ARG A 102 -7.60 -4.91 6.67
C ARG A 102 -9.07 -4.73 7.04
N ALA A 103 -9.94 -4.94 6.06
CA ALA A 103 -11.39 -4.97 6.26
C ALA A 103 -11.92 -6.20 5.51
N GLY A 104 -12.40 -7.20 6.25
CA GLY A 104 -12.81 -8.49 5.66
C GLY A 104 -11.64 -9.16 4.94
N ASN A 105 -11.83 -9.43 3.65
CA ASN A 105 -10.79 -10.04 2.82
C ASN A 105 -9.92 -9.02 2.07
N GLN A 106 -10.21 -7.73 2.22
CA GLN A 106 -9.48 -6.69 1.51
C GLN A 106 -8.37 -6.11 2.39
N ILE A 107 -7.20 -5.95 1.80
CA ILE A 107 -6.01 -5.42 2.48
C ILE A 107 -5.46 -4.24 1.70
N LEU A 108 -5.19 -3.14 2.40
CA LEU A 108 -4.47 -2.00 1.89
C LEU A 108 -3.13 -1.90 2.60
N VAL A 109 -2.04 -1.89 1.84
CA VAL A 109 -0.69 -1.70 2.38
C VAL A 109 -0.19 -0.34 1.93
N ILE A 110 0.17 0.50 2.89
CA ILE A 110 0.64 1.87 2.65
C ILE A 110 2.15 1.91 2.88
N LEU A 111 2.90 2.29 1.85
CA LEU A 111 4.35 2.25 1.86
C LEU A 111 4.97 3.62 1.55
N PRO A 112 6.18 3.90 2.08
CA PRO A 112 6.93 5.10 1.69
C PRO A 112 7.40 5.03 0.24
N ASP A 113 7.68 6.19 -0.36
CA ASP A 113 8.09 6.30 -1.76
C ASP A 113 9.62 6.28 -1.95
N ASP A 114 10.27 5.44 -1.18
CA ASP A 114 11.72 5.20 -1.28
C ASP A 114 11.94 3.71 -1.51
N PRO A 115 12.62 3.32 -2.61
CA PRO A 115 12.75 1.91 -2.97
C PRO A 115 13.50 1.07 -1.93
N GLU A 116 14.48 1.63 -1.24
CA GLU A 116 15.22 0.91 -0.20
C GLU A 116 14.35 0.72 1.05
N GLN A 117 13.60 1.74 1.44
CA GLN A 117 12.72 1.68 2.61
C GLN A 117 11.57 0.70 2.41
N LEU A 118 10.90 0.74 1.25
CA LEU A 118 9.81 -0.19 0.99
C LEU A 118 10.29 -1.64 0.89
N ASP A 119 11.48 -1.84 0.34
CA ASP A 119 12.09 -3.16 0.23
C ASP A 119 12.40 -3.73 1.63
N GLU A 120 12.96 -2.91 2.51
CA GLU A 120 13.23 -3.28 3.90
C GLU A 120 11.94 -3.65 4.65
N ILE A 121 10.87 -2.87 4.49
CA ILE A 121 9.58 -3.15 5.11
C ILE A 121 9.01 -4.48 4.58
N LEU A 122 9.06 -4.70 3.28
CA LEU A 122 8.50 -5.91 2.66
C LEU A 122 9.27 -7.18 2.97
N HIS A 123 10.57 -7.08 3.24
CA HIS A 123 11.39 -8.21 3.69
C HIS A 123 11.45 -8.34 5.21
N GLY A 124 10.95 -7.34 5.94
CA GLY A 124 10.94 -7.29 7.39
C GLY A 124 9.56 -7.51 7.98
N CYS A 125 9.02 -6.44 8.60
CA CYS A 125 7.81 -6.54 9.40
C CYS A 125 6.53 -6.90 8.62
N ALA A 126 6.49 -6.67 7.31
CA ALA A 126 5.33 -7.02 6.48
C ALA A 126 5.39 -8.43 5.90
N ALA A 127 6.58 -9.04 5.81
CA ALA A 127 6.79 -10.30 5.10
C ALA A 127 5.94 -11.44 5.63
N ASP A 128 5.95 -11.66 6.93
CA ASP A 128 5.23 -12.77 7.56
C ASP A 128 3.72 -12.62 7.40
N TYR A 129 3.21 -11.41 7.59
CA TYR A 129 1.79 -11.12 7.45
C TYR A 129 1.30 -11.37 6.01
N LEU A 130 2.02 -10.85 5.04
CA LEU A 130 1.66 -10.99 3.63
C LEU A 130 1.79 -12.44 3.15
N SER A 131 2.84 -13.15 3.58
CA SER A 131 3.00 -14.57 3.27
C SER A 131 1.85 -15.41 3.82
N ALA A 132 1.47 -15.16 5.07
CA ALA A 132 0.34 -15.87 5.69
C ALA A 132 -0.97 -15.59 4.95
N TYR A 133 -1.20 -14.35 4.56
CA TYR A 133 -2.39 -13.96 3.81
C TYR A 133 -2.46 -14.68 2.46
N VAL A 134 -1.37 -14.69 1.70
CA VAL A 134 -1.32 -15.34 0.39
C VAL A 134 -1.55 -16.84 0.51
N LYS A 135 -0.98 -17.48 1.53
CA LYS A 135 -1.14 -18.93 1.76
C LYS A 135 -2.56 -19.32 2.17
N SER A 136 -3.28 -18.42 2.84
CA SER A 136 -4.64 -18.70 3.31
C SER A 136 -5.71 -18.42 2.26
N ALA A 137 -5.33 -17.80 1.14
CA ALA A 137 -6.26 -17.42 0.08
C ALA A 137 -6.63 -18.58 -0.83
#